data_c50bb64ef6599fe9103201a68e80b8cb
#
_entry.id   c50bb64ef6599fe9103201a68e80b8cb
#
_cell.length_a   1.000
_cell.length_b   1.000
_cell.length_c   1.000
_cell.angle_alpha   90.00
_cell.angle_beta   90.00
_cell.angle_gamma   90.00
#
_symmetry.space_group_name_H-M   'P 1'
#
loop_
_entity.id
_entity.type
_entity.pdbx_description
1 polymer ?
#
loop_
_entity_poly.entity_id
_entity_poly.type
_entity_poly.pdbx_seq_one_letter_code
_entity_poly.pdbx_strand_id
1 'polypeptide(L)' 'MMLNSNRQLAAIDLGSNSFHMVVARLQNNQLHTIDAIKEMVRLAAGLNKKNILSEEKIEEALECLSRFGQRIKDLPIENV' A
#
# COMPACT_ATOMS: atom_id res chain seq x y z
N MET A 1 -23.73 -13.05 12.64
CA MET A 1 -22.82 -11.98 13.08
C MET A 1 -22.95 -10.79 12.14
N MET A 2 -23.22 -9.65 12.70
CA MET A 2 -23.32 -8.44 11.88
C MET A 2 -21.94 -7.86 11.64
N LEU A 3 -21.61 -7.64 10.37
CA LEU A 3 -20.40 -6.93 10.03
C LEU A 3 -20.58 -5.45 10.39
N ASN A 4 -19.54 -4.85 10.91
CA ASN A 4 -19.54 -3.42 11.17
C ASN A 4 -19.66 -2.68 9.84
N SER A 5 -20.73 -1.90 9.68
CA SER A 5 -21.05 -1.24 8.41
C SER A 5 -20.06 -0.14 8.03
N ASN A 6 -19.16 0.27 8.94
CA ASN A 6 -18.20 1.34 8.68
C ASN A 6 -16.75 0.84 8.73
N ARG A 7 -16.57 -0.46 8.55
CA ARG A 7 -15.23 -1.03 8.57
C ARG A 7 -14.41 -0.55 7.38
N GLN A 8 -13.22 -0.07 7.65
CA GLN A 8 -12.28 0.32 6.61
C GLN A 8 -11.21 -0.75 6.45
N LEU A 9 -10.84 -1.00 5.21
CA LEU A 9 -9.84 -1.98 4.82
C LEU A 9 -8.82 -1.32 3.92
N ALA A 10 -7.56 -1.74 4.03
CA ALA A 10 -6.51 -1.29 3.14
C ALA A 10 -5.85 -2.48 2.47
N ALA A 11 -5.55 -2.35 1.19
CA ALA A 11 -4.78 -3.33 0.44
C ALA A 11 -3.56 -2.63 -0.15
N ILE A 12 -2.40 -3.25 0.02
CA ILE A 12 -1.14 -2.74 -0.49
C ILE A 12 -0.55 -3.77 -1.44
N ASP A 13 -0.24 -3.33 -2.64
CA ASP A 13 0.37 -4.17 -3.67
C ASP A 13 1.73 -3.59 -4.05
N LEU A 14 2.78 -4.36 -3.82
CA LEU A 14 4.16 -3.95 -4.08
C LEU A 14 4.65 -4.63 -5.35
N GLY A 15 4.49 -3.95 -6.47
CA GLY A 15 4.98 -4.46 -7.74
C GLY A 15 6.41 -4.03 -8.04
N SER A 16 6.99 -4.59 -9.10
CA SER A 16 8.36 -4.28 -9.50
C SER A 16 8.52 -2.85 -10.02
N ASN A 17 7.46 -2.23 -10.51
CA ASN A 17 7.49 -0.88 -11.05
C ASN A 17 6.75 0.11 -10.19
N SER A 18 5.62 -0.28 -9.64
CA SER A 18 4.79 0.64 -8.87
C SER A 18 4.24 -0.01 -7.62
N PHE A 19 4.07 0.81 -6.59
CA PHE A 19 3.39 0.43 -5.37
C PHE A 19 1.99 1.05 -5.40
N HIS A 20 1.01 0.26 -5.01
CA HIS A 20 -0.38 0.69 -4.97
C HIS A 20 -0.94 0.49 -3.57
N MET A 21 -1.75 1.42 -3.14
CA MET A 21 -2.55 1.26 -1.93
C MET A 21 -3.97 1.68 -2.22
N VAL A 22 -4.91 0.87 -1.81
CA VAL A 22 -6.33 1.19 -1.89
C VAL A 22 -6.90 1.10 -0.49
N VAL A 23 -7.65 2.11 -0.09
CA VAL A 23 -8.42 2.09 1.13
C VAL A 23 -9.90 2.06 0.74
N ALA A 24 -10.62 1.11 1.27
CA ALA A 24 -12.03 0.92 0.96
C ALA A 24 -12.85 0.84 2.25
N ARG A 25 -14.10 1.26 2.16
CA ARG A 25 -15.05 1.12 3.26
C ARG A 25 -16.01 -0.01 2.92
N LEU A 26 -16.18 -0.91 3.87
CA LEU A 26 -17.19 -1.96 3.75
C LEU A 26 -18.50 -1.41 4.32
N GLN A 27 -19.51 -1.31 3.46
CA GLN A 27 -20.81 -0.75 3.83
C GLN A 27 -21.89 -1.53 3.08
N ASN A 28 -22.87 -2.08 3.82
CA ASN A 28 -23.98 -2.86 3.25
C ASN A 28 -23.48 -4.00 2.34
N ASN A 29 -22.41 -4.69 2.76
CA ASN A 29 -21.78 -5.79 2.02
C ASN A 29 -21.15 -5.35 0.69
N GLN A 30 -20.90 -4.06 0.52
CA GLN A 30 -20.24 -3.52 -0.67
C GLN A 30 -18.98 -2.78 -0.25
N LEU A 31 -17.94 -2.90 -1.09
CA LEU A 31 -16.71 -2.16 -0.90
C LEU A 31 -16.76 -0.87 -1.71
N HIS A 32 -16.51 0.25 -1.03
CA HIS A 32 -16.44 1.56 -1.67
C HIS A 32 -15.03 2.10 -1.51
N THR A 33 -14.34 2.32 -2.61
CA THR A 33 -12.99 2.91 -2.57
C THR A 33 -13.08 4.35 -2.09
N ILE A 34 -12.36 4.65 -1.02
CA ILE A 34 -12.33 6.01 -0.46
C ILE A 34 -10.99 6.69 -0.68
N ASP A 35 -9.94 5.93 -0.98
CA ASP A 35 -8.62 6.48 -1.29
C ASP A 35 -7.85 5.48 -2.13
N ALA A 36 -7.05 5.95 -3.06
CA ALA A 36 -6.20 5.11 -3.88
C ALA A 36 -4.94 5.89 -4.22
N ILE A 37 -3.79 5.27 -3.97
CA ILE A 37 -2.50 5.90 -4.22
C ILE A 37 -1.67 4.94 -5.07
N LYS A 38 -1.01 5.51 -6.08
CA LYS A 38 -0.06 4.78 -6.90
C LYS A 38 1.23 5.59 -6.93
N GLU A 39 2.36 4.94 -6.62
CA GLU A 39 3.67 5.55 -6.75
C GLU A 39 4.57 4.68 -7.62
N MET A 40 5.27 5.31 -8.57
CA MET A 40 6.20 4.63 -9.46
C MET A 40 7.56 4.54 -8.78
N VAL A 41 7.79 3.47 -8.03
CA VAL A 41 9.04 3.27 -7.30
C VAL A 41 10.12 2.66 -8.20
N ARG A 42 9.71 1.83 -9.17
CA ARG A 42 10.61 1.20 -10.15
C ARG A 42 11.73 0.41 -9.49
N LEU A 43 11.38 -0.51 -8.61
CA LEU A 43 12.36 -1.34 -7.92
C LEU A 43 13.29 -2.06 -8.89
N ALA A 44 12.74 -2.58 -9.99
CA ALA A 44 13.54 -3.32 -10.97
C ALA A 44 14.67 -2.48 -11.57
N ALA A 45 14.47 -1.16 -11.70
CA ALA A 45 15.48 -0.27 -12.23
C ALA A 45 16.66 -0.08 -11.27
N GLY A 46 16.48 -0.41 -9.99
CA GLY A 46 17.54 -0.31 -8.97
C GLY A 46 18.36 -1.58 -8.80
N LEU A 47 18.07 -2.63 -9.58
CA LEU A 47 18.80 -3.89 -9.50
C LEU A 47 20.10 -3.80 -10.30
N ASN A 48 21.20 -4.29 -9.70
CA ASN A 48 22.46 -4.42 -10.42
C ASN A 48 22.54 -5.78 -11.12
N LYS A 49 23.68 -6.09 -11.74
CA LYS A 49 23.88 -7.35 -12.47
C LYS A 49 23.75 -8.59 -11.58
N LYS A 50 23.89 -8.43 -10.27
CA LYS A 50 23.76 -9.52 -9.29
C LYS A 50 22.37 -9.54 -8.64
N ASN A 51 21.42 -8.79 -9.16
CA ASN A 51 20.06 -8.65 -8.62
C ASN A 51 20.03 -8.10 -7.19
N ILE A 52 20.94 -7.19 -6.88
CA ILE A 52 20.99 -6.50 -5.59
C ILE A 52 20.45 -5.09 -5.78
N LEU A 53 19.49 -4.69 -4.94
CA LEU A 53 18.92 -3.34 -4.97
C LEU A 53 19.92 -2.31 -4.45
N SER A 54 19.95 -1.15 -5.11
CA SER A 54 20.76 -0.02 -4.63
C SER A 54 20.18 0.52 -3.33
N GLU A 55 21.05 1.13 -2.50
CA GLU A 55 20.59 1.77 -1.26
C GLU A 55 19.61 2.91 -1.53
N GLU A 56 19.85 3.68 -2.60
CA GLU A 56 18.94 4.75 -3.00
C GLU A 56 17.53 4.22 -3.28
N LYS A 57 17.45 3.09 -3.99
CA LYS A 57 16.16 2.51 -4.34
C LYS A 57 15.46 1.94 -3.10
N ILE A 58 16.21 1.36 -2.18
CA ILE A 58 15.67 0.89 -0.90
C ILE A 58 15.08 2.06 -0.12
N GLU A 59 15.80 3.18 -0.05
CA GLU A 59 15.31 4.38 0.65
C GLU A 59 14.04 4.92 0.01
N GLU A 60 13.98 4.99 -1.32
CA GLU A 60 12.78 5.43 -2.03
C GLU A 60 11.57 4.54 -1.69
N ALA A 61 11.79 3.23 -1.68
CA ALA A 61 10.74 2.28 -1.36
C ALA A 61 10.24 2.46 0.07
N LEU A 62 11.16 2.60 1.02
CA LEU A 62 10.80 2.78 2.43
C LEU A 62 10.07 4.10 2.66
N GLU A 63 10.47 5.17 1.97
CA GLU A 63 9.76 6.45 2.04
C GLU A 63 8.33 6.33 1.51
N CYS A 64 8.16 5.62 0.40
CA CYS A 64 6.83 5.37 -0.15
C CYS A 64 5.96 4.60 0.83
N LEU A 65 6.50 3.52 1.42
CA LEU A 65 5.77 2.75 2.42
C LEU A 65 5.45 3.55 3.66
N SER A 66 6.34 4.47 4.04
CA SER A 66 6.08 5.38 5.16
C SER A 66 4.89 6.30 4.86
N ARG A 67 4.80 6.83 3.64
CA ARG A 67 3.65 7.65 3.24
C ARG A 67 2.36 6.84 3.24
N PHE A 68 2.42 5.60 2.75
CA PHE A 68 1.26 4.70 2.81
C PHE A 68 0.85 4.46 4.26
N GLY A 69 1.83 4.18 5.13
CA GLY A 69 1.57 3.95 6.55
C GLY A 69 0.91 5.14 7.24
N GLN A 70 1.30 6.36 6.88
CA GLN A 70 0.67 7.56 7.43
C GLN A 70 -0.81 7.66 7.08
N ARG A 71 -1.18 7.20 5.88
CA ARG A 71 -2.57 7.24 5.44
C ARG A 71 -3.46 6.26 6.19
N ILE A 72 -2.89 5.15 6.68
CA ILE A 72 -3.65 4.06 7.28
C ILE A 72 -3.29 3.81 8.74
N LYS A 73 -2.59 4.74 9.37
CA LYS A 73 -2.09 4.58 10.75
C LYS A 73 -3.19 4.30 11.77
N ASP A 74 -4.40 4.76 11.51
CA ASP A 74 -5.53 4.60 12.41
C ASP A 74 -6.34 3.32 12.16
N LEU A 75 -5.97 2.55 11.13
CA LEU A 75 -6.63 1.28 10.86
C LEU A 75 -6.07 0.18 11.75
N PRO A 76 -6.91 -0.72 12.26
CA PRO A 76 -6.41 -1.93 12.92
C PRO A 76 -5.53 -2.73 11.96
N ILE A 77 -4.49 -3.35 12.49
CA ILE A 77 -3.53 -4.09 11.67
C ILE A 77 -4.19 -5.24 10.92
N GLU A 78 -5.21 -5.85 11.48
CA GLU A 78 -5.95 -6.94 10.81
C GLU A 78 -6.76 -6.47 9.61
N ASN A 79 -6.88 -5.15 9.42
CA ASN A 79 -7.62 -4.58 8.30
C ASN A 79 -6.70 -4.16 7.15
N VAL A 80 -5.44 -4.48 7.22
CA VAL A 80 -4.47 -4.12 6.19
C VAL A 80 -3.95 -5.35 5.48
#